data_06481d6a311110f53c4b5b0eb3858174
#
_entry.id   06481d6a311110f53c4b5b0eb3858174
#
_cell.length_a   1.000
_cell.length_b   1.000
_cell.length_c   1.000
_cell.angle_alpha   90.00
_cell.angle_beta   90.00
_cell.angle_gamma   90.00
#
_symmetry.space_group_name_H-M   'P 1'
#
loop_
_entity.id
_entity.type
_entity.pdbx_description
1 polymer ?
#
loop_
_entity_poly.entity_id
_entity_poly.type
_entity_poly.pdbx_seq_one_letter_code
_entity_poly.pdbx_strand_id
1 'polypeptide(L)'
;MDFESADESSISNIRQDYTYEVTDHYCACINYEFRMTFLERVEKLKIRDNLLELEKKITELSSIKKMESVAKEANEQLIKFRNEYCKLMEQSKEDYEFYYNLLSNIQNEYNRVSNKKGGKNTYKDICKNILEQIIQSLIKYEKKIILLNDNIKKLFIYF
;
A
#
# COMPACT_ATOMS: atom_id res chain seq x y z
N MET A 1 4.56 22.70 -10.25
CA MET A 1 3.99 21.42 -10.67
C MET A 1 3.43 20.70 -9.45
N ASP A 2 2.15 20.43 -9.50
CA ASP A 2 1.50 19.75 -8.39
C ASP A 2 1.78 18.25 -8.45
N PHE A 3 2.29 17.69 -7.36
CA PHE A 3 2.58 16.26 -7.26
C PHE A 3 1.34 15.39 -7.30
N GLU A 4 0.20 15.92 -6.86
CA GLU A 4 -1.04 15.17 -6.77
C GLU A 4 -1.63 14.86 -8.15
N SER A 5 -1.31 15.62 -9.18
CA SER A 5 -1.85 15.42 -10.53
C SER A 5 -1.04 14.47 -11.41
N ALA A 6 0.16 14.03 -10.97
CA ALA A 6 1.11 13.31 -11.82
C ALA A 6 0.62 11.93 -12.27
N ASP A 7 -0.24 11.25 -11.47
CA ASP A 7 -0.69 9.87 -11.72
C ASP A 7 -2.18 9.65 -11.48
N GLU A 8 -3.02 10.65 -11.77
CA GLU A 8 -4.47 10.52 -11.60
C GLU A 8 -5.06 9.34 -12.38
N SER A 9 -4.57 9.08 -13.59
CA SER A 9 -5.04 7.94 -14.39
C SER A 9 -4.66 6.60 -13.75
N SER A 10 -3.45 6.49 -13.21
CA SER A 10 -3.00 5.30 -12.48
C SER A 10 -3.79 5.13 -11.20
N ILE A 11 -4.01 6.21 -10.45
CA ILE A 11 -4.76 6.21 -9.19
C ILE A 11 -6.23 5.82 -9.43
N SER A 12 -6.88 6.34 -10.49
CA SER A 12 -8.28 6.03 -10.79
C SER A 12 -8.51 4.56 -11.15
N ASN A 13 -7.48 3.87 -11.66
CA ASN A 13 -7.57 2.47 -12.06
C ASN A 13 -7.18 1.47 -10.97
N ILE A 14 -6.67 1.93 -9.84
CA ILE A 14 -6.21 1.04 -8.76
C ILE A 14 -7.33 0.09 -8.32
N ARG A 15 -8.54 0.60 -8.13
CA ARG A 15 -9.66 -0.18 -7.65
C ARG A 15 -10.04 -1.35 -8.58
N GLN A 16 -9.81 -1.22 -9.87
CA GLN A 16 -10.17 -2.26 -10.86
C GLN A 16 -9.40 -3.56 -10.65
N ASP A 17 -8.24 -3.50 -10.00
CA ASP A 17 -7.41 -4.68 -9.72
C ASP A 17 -7.90 -5.47 -8.49
N TYR A 18 -8.83 -4.90 -7.72
CA TYR A 18 -9.40 -5.52 -6.53
C TYR A 18 -10.84 -5.97 -6.80
N THR A 19 -11.00 -6.92 -7.75
CA THR A 19 -12.30 -7.50 -8.07
C THR A 19 -12.55 -8.76 -7.26
N TYR A 20 -13.81 -8.97 -6.83
CA TYR A 20 -14.16 -10.15 -6.05
C TYR A 20 -15.64 -10.51 -6.16
N GLU A 21 -15.92 -11.81 -5.95
CA GLU A 21 -17.27 -12.30 -5.71
C GLU A 21 -17.32 -12.91 -4.30
N VAL A 22 -18.29 -12.51 -3.51
CA VAL A 22 -18.48 -13.06 -2.18
C VAL A 22 -19.28 -14.35 -2.28
N THR A 23 -18.61 -15.47 -2.05
CA THR A 23 -19.23 -16.79 -1.94
C THR A 23 -19.04 -17.33 -0.54
N ASP A 24 -19.84 -18.33 -0.14
CA ASP A 24 -19.87 -18.85 1.23
C ASP A 24 -18.52 -19.44 1.71
N HIS A 25 -17.58 -19.72 0.80
CA HIS A 25 -16.37 -20.49 1.11
C HIS A 25 -15.06 -19.74 0.90
N TYR A 26 -15.05 -18.49 0.40
CA TYR A 26 -13.82 -17.91 -0.14
C TYR A 26 -13.39 -16.56 0.44
N CYS A 27 -14.01 -16.08 1.51
CA CYS A 27 -13.64 -14.77 2.09
C CYS A 27 -12.16 -14.69 2.49
N ALA A 28 -11.62 -15.76 3.06
CA ALA A 28 -10.22 -15.80 3.45
C ALA A 28 -9.26 -15.77 2.25
N CYS A 29 -9.61 -16.49 1.16
CA CYS A 29 -8.83 -16.51 -0.06
C CYS A 29 -8.84 -15.15 -0.76
N ILE A 30 -10.01 -14.52 -0.84
CA ILE A 30 -10.18 -13.19 -1.44
C ILE A 30 -9.32 -12.17 -0.70
N ASN A 31 -9.37 -12.19 0.61
CA ASN A 31 -8.59 -11.32 1.46
C ASN A 31 -7.07 -11.50 1.23
N TYR A 32 -6.60 -12.73 1.14
CA TYR A 32 -5.21 -13.03 0.83
C TYR A 32 -4.83 -12.49 -0.55
N GLU A 33 -5.68 -12.66 -1.55
CA GLU A 33 -5.45 -12.17 -2.90
C GLU A 33 -5.35 -10.63 -2.94
N PHE A 34 -6.18 -9.92 -2.18
CA PHE A 34 -6.08 -8.47 -2.06
C PHE A 34 -4.72 -8.03 -1.53
N ARG A 35 -4.25 -8.69 -0.47
CA ARG A 35 -2.93 -8.38 0.10
C ARG A 35 -1.82 -8.64 -0.91
N MET A 36 -1.88 -9.77 -1.61
CA MET A 36 -0.89 -10.11 -2.63
C MET A 36 -0.92 -9.11 -3.79
N THR A 37 -2.10 -8.73 -4.26
CA THR A 37 -2.27 -7.71 -5.30
C THR A 37 -1.62 -6.39 -4.88
N PHE A 38 -1.88 -5.94 -3.65
CA PHE A 38 -1.26 -4.72 -3.11
C PHE A 38 0.26 -4.80 -3.12
N LEU A 39 0.83 -5.89 -2.61
CA LEU A 39 2.28 -6.07 -2.53
C LEU A 39 2.91 -6.09 -3.93
N GLU A 40 2.28 -6.76 -4.90
CA GLU A 40 2.75 -6.78 -6.28
C GLU A 40 2.71 -5.39 -6.93
N ARG A 41 1.66 -4.63 -6.69
CA ARG A 41 1.52 -3.29 -7.22
C ARG A 41 2.57 -2.34 -6.64
N VAL A 42 2.83 -2.44 -5.33
CA VAL A 42 3.88 -1.66 -4.66
C VAL A 42 5.26 -2.04 -5.22
N GLU A 43 5.51 -3.33 -5.41
CA GLU A 43 6.77 -3.81 -5.97
C GLU A 43 7.02 -3.29 -7.40
N LYS A 44 5.96 -3.21 -8.22
CA LYS A 44 6.06 -2.64 -9.58
C LYS A 44 6.49 -1.19 -9.61
N LEU A 45 6.26 -0.43 -8.55
CA LEU A 45 6.73 0.96 -8.45
C LEU A 45 8.24 1.06 -8.31
N LYS A 46 8.91 -0.02 -7.91
CA LYS A 46 10.37 -0.10 -7.72
C LYS A 46 10.92 0.98 -6.79
N ILE A 47 10.13 1.32 -5.76
CA ILE A 47 10.51 2.38 -4.82
C ILE A 47 11.81 2.06 -4.08
N ARG A 48 12.06 0.79 -3.74
CA ARG A 48 13.32 0.36 -3.10
C ARG A 48 14.50 0.59 -4.02
N ASP A 49 14.36 0.24 -5.31
CA ASP A 49 15.40 0.45 -6.31
C ASP A 49 15.66 1.94 -6.50
N ASN A 50 14.62 2.76 -6.51
CA ASN A 50 14.73 4.21 -6.62
C ASN A 50 15.44 4.82 -5.41
N LEU A 51 15.17 4.33 -4.21
CA LEU A 51 15.86 4.77 -2.99
C LEU A 51 17.34 4.40 -3.02
N LEU A 52 17.68 3.19 -3.48
CA LEU A 52 19.06 2.75 -3.63
C LEU A 52 19.82 3.58 -4.67
N GLU A 53 19.17 3.87 -5.79
CA GLU A 53 19.75 4.70 -6.84
C GLU A 53 19.98 6.13 -6.36
N LEU A 54 19.04 6.69 -5.60
CA LEU A 54 19.19 8.00 -4.98
C LEU A 54 20.35 8.04 -4.00
N GLU A 55 20.48 7.01 -3.16
CA GLU A 55 21.61 6.87 -2.23
C GLU A 55 22.94 6.89 -2.97
N LYS A 56 23.03 6.14 -4.05
CA LYS A 56 24.24 6.06 -4.88
C LYS A 56 24.60 7.42 -5.46
N LYS A 57 23.63 8.16 -6.00
CA LYS A 57 23.85 9.51 -6.54
C LYS A 57 24.29 10.49 -5.46
N ILE A 58 23.71 10.43 -4.27
CA ILE A 58 24.10 11.28 -3.14
C ILE A 58 25.54 10.98 -2.72
N THR A 59 25.92 9.70 -2.68
CA THR A 59 27.28 9.29 -2.34
C THR A 59 28.30 9.82 -3.36
N GLU A 60 27.98 9.73 -4.64
CA GLU A 60 28.80 10.30 -5.71
C GLU A 60 28.94 11.81 -5.56
N LEU A 61 27.83 12.49 -5.26
CA LEU A 61 27.80 13.94 -5.08
C LEU A 61 28.61 14.38 -3.87
N SER A 62 28.61 13.60 -2.80
CA SER A 62 29.36 13.90 -1.57
C SER A 62 30.88 13.86 -1.76
N SER A 63 31.37 13.18 -2.80
CA SER A 63 32.78 13.14 -3.13
C SER A 63 33.29 14.42 -3.80
N ILE A 64 32.37 15.28 -4.26
CA ILE A 64 32.70 16.55 -4.91
C ILE A 64 32.70 17.65 -3.84
N LYS A 65 33.86 18.28 -3.61
CA LYS A 65 34.08 19.24 -2.54
C LYS A 65 33.10 20.40 -2.52
N LYS A 66 32.70 20.91 -3.67
CA LYS A 66 31.74 22.03 -3.78
C LYS A 66 30.29 21.62 -3.52
N MET A 67 29.99 20.33 -3.51
CA MET A 67 28.64 19.79 -3.43
C MET A 67 28.33 19.11 -2.09
N GLU A 68 29.22 19.20 -1.11
CA GLU A 68 29.05 18.56 0.19
C GLU A 68 27.77 18.99 0.91
N SER A 69 27.43 20.28 0.90
CA SER A 69 26.22 20.78 1.56
C SER A 69 24.95 20.32 0.85
N VAL A 70 24.95 20.26 -0.47
CA VAL A 70 23.84 19.76 -1.28
C VAL A 70 23.64 18.27 -1.03
N ALA A 71 24.74 17.52 -1.00
CA ALA A 71 24.70 16.08 -0.68
C ALA A 71 24.15 15.82 0.71
N LYS A 72 24.51 16.63 1.68
CA LYS A 72 24.01 16.53 3.07
C LYS A 72 22.50 16.74 3.12
N GLU A 73 21.99 17.79 2.48
CA GLU A 73 20.55 18.06 2.42
C GLU A 73 19.79 16.94 1.72
N ALA A 74 20.34 16.44 0.61
CA ALA A 74 19.74 15.32 -0.13
C ALA A 74 19.70 14.05 0.72
N ASN A 75 20.74 13.80 1.49
CA ASN A 75 20.79 12.65 2.39
C ASN A 75 19.73 12.74 3.51
N GLU A 76 19.48 13.94 4.02
CA GLU A 76 18.40 14.16 4.99
C GLU A 76 17.04 13.82 4.37
N GLN A 77 16.80 14.20 3.13
CA GLN A 77 15.59 13.83 2.40
C GLN A 77 15.49 12.31 2.17
N LEU A 78 16.60 11.68 1.81
CA LEU A 78 16.66 10.23 1.63
C LEU A 78 16.25 9.48 2.90
N ILE A 79 16.75 9.91 4.05
CA ILE A 79 16.39 9.32 5.35
C ILE A 79 14.88 9.46 5.60
N LYS A 80 14.32 10.64 5.35
CA LYS A 80 12.88 10.89 5.49
C LYS A 80 12.06 9.96 4.57
N PHE A 81 12.46 9.83 3.32
CA PHE A 81 11.78 8.96 2.36
C PHE A 81 11.81 7.49 2.78
N ARG A 82 12.96 7.01 3.25
CA ARG A 82 13.10 5.65 3.77
C ARG A 82 12.18 5.40 4.96
N ASN A 83 12.18 6.33 5.92
CA ASN A 83 11.36 6.21 7.13
C ASN A 83 9.88 6.23 6.77
N GLU A 84 9.47 7.10 5.86
CA GLU A 84 8.08 7.19 5.41
C GLU A 84 7.64 5.92 4.68
N TYR A 85 8.48 5.38 3.80
CA TYR A 85 8.18 4.13 3.11
C TYR A 85 8.00 2.97 4.10
N CYS A 86 8.94 2.80 5.02
CA CYS A 86 8.84 1.75 6.05
C CYS A 86 7.59 1.91 6.90
N LYS A 87 7.27 3.15 7.31
CA LYS A 87 6.09 3.46 8.09
C LYS A 87 4.81 3.13 7.34
N LEU A 88 4.70 3.51 6.07
CA LEU A 88 3.52 3.22 5.25
C LEU A 88 3.32 1.72 5.05
N MET A 89 4.40 0.97 4.81
CA MET A 89 4.31 -0.48 4.67
C MET A 89 3.89 -1.15 5.98
N GLU A 90 4.45 -0.72 7.10
CA GLU A 90 4.09 -1.25 8.42
C GLU A 90 2.63 -0.94 8.77
N GLN A 91 2.20 0.30 8.58
CA GLN A 91 0.80 0.70 8.84
C GLN A 91 -0.18 -0.05 7.94
N SER A 92 0.16 -0.27 6.67
CA SER A 92 -0.69 -1.05 5.77
C SER A 92 -0.85 -2.49 6.25
N LYS A 93 0.21 -3.07 6.78
CA LYS A 93 0.19 -4.43 7.36
C LYS A 93 -0.69 -4.48 8.61
N GLU A 94 -0.53 -3.50 9.51
CA GLU A 94 -1.31 -3.44 10.75
C GLU A 94 -2.81 -3.27 10.47
N ASP A 95 -3.18 -2.37 9.56
CA ASP A 95 -4.57 -2.17 9.18
C ASP A 95 -5.16 -3.41 8.50
N TYR A 96 -4.37 -4.04 7.63
CA TYR A 96 -4.78 -5.28 6.98
C TYR A 96 -5.02 -6.38 8.01
N GLU A 97 -4.12 -6.57 8.97
CA GLU A 97 -4.26 -7.58 10.02
C GLU A 97 -5.46 -7.31 10.92
N PHE A 98 -5.75 -6.05 11.21
CA PHE A 98 -6.95 -5.67 11.96
C PHE A 98 -8.23 -6.15 11.25
N TYR A 99 -8.38 -5.81 9.97
CA TYR A 99 -9.56 -6.22 9.20
C TYR A 99 -9.60 -7.73 8.96
N TYR A 100 -8.45 -8.35 8.77
CA TYR A 100 -8.36 -9.80 8.63
C TYR A 100 -8.86 -10.53 9.88
N ASN A 101 -8.42 -10.08 11.06
CA ASN A 101 -8.85 -10.67 12.33
C ASN A 101 -10.35 -10.48 12.53
N LEU A 102 -10.89 -9.32 12.17
CA LEU A 102 -12.31 -9.04 12.24
C LEU A 102 -13.09 -10.00 11.30
N LEU A 103 -12.61 -10.19 10.09
CA LEU A 103 -13.21 -11.13 9.13
C LEU A 103 -13.18 -12.56 9.65
N SER A 104 -12.05 -13.00 10.23
CA SER A 104 -11.92 -14.33 10.83
C SER A 104 -12.89 -14.55 11.98
N ASN A 105 -13.05 -13.54 12.84
CA ASN A 105 -13.98 -13.63 13.97
C ASN A 105 -15.43 -13.74 13.48
N ILE A 106 -15.80 -12.98 12.47
CA ILE A 106 -17.14 -13.03 11.87
C ILE A 106 -17.37 -14.40 11.22
N GLN A 107 -16.39 -14.94 10.53
CA GLN A 107 -16.46 -16.26 9.89
C GLN A 107 -16.62 -17.38 10.92
N ASN A 108 -15.90 -17.30 12.03
CA ASN A 108 -16.01 -18.27 13.13
C ASN A 108 -17.41 -18.22 13.75
N GLU A 109 -17.95 -17.02 13.96
CA GLU A 109 -19.30 -16.84 14.49
C GLU A 109 -20.37 -17.38 13.52
N TYR A 110 -20.17 -17.16 12.21
CA TYR A 110 -21.05 -17.73 11.18
C TYR A 110 -21.06 -19.26 11.24
N ASN A 111 -19.89 -19.87 11.34
CA ASN A 111 -19.78 -21.34 11.42
C ASN A 111 -20.49 -21.88 12.65
N ARG A 112 -20.50 -21.13 13.75
CA ARG A 112 -21.20 -21.52 14.99
C ARG A 112 -22.71 -21.42 14.85
N VAL A 113 -23.22 -20.43 14.11
CA VAL A 113 -24.66 -20.15 14.00
C VAL A 113 -25.26 -20.49 12.64
N SER A 114 -24.54 -21.23 11.80
CA SER A 114 -24.91 -21.52 10.41
C SER A 114 -26.25 -22.22 10.24
N ASN A 115 -26.77 -22.86 11.27
CA ASN A 115 -28.06 -23.57 11.24
C ASN A 115 -29.28 -22.63 11.47
N LYS A 116 -29.05 -21.34 11.73
CA LYS A 116 -30.14 -20.38 11.93
C LYS A 116 -30.64 -19.82 10.60
N LYS A 117 -31.96 -19.78 10.46
CA LYS A 117 -32.64 -19.25 9.26
C LYS A 117 -32.27 -17.75 9.04
N GLY A 118 -31.79 -17.40 7.86
CA GLY A 118 -31.42 -16.01 7.52
C GLY A 118 -29.99 -15.61 7.84
N GLY A 119 -29.21 -16.44 8.55
CA GLY A 119 -27.85 -16.11 8.95
C GLY A 119 -26.88 -15.96 7.79
N LYS A 120 -27.09 -16.67 6.67
CA LYS A 120 -26.21 -16.63 5.50
C LYS A 120 -26.17 -15.26 4.81
N ASN A 121 -27.32 -14.63 4.63
CA ASN A 121 -27.39 -13.33 3.96
C ASN A 121 -26.75 -12.22 4.81
N THR A 122 -27.02 -12.22 6.11
CA THR A 122 -26.37 -11.29 7.05
C THR A 122 -24.86 -11.47 7.06
N TYR A 123 -24.41 -12.71 7.08
CA TYR A 123 -22.97 -13.03 7.03
C TYR A 123 -22.32 -12.49 5.76
N LYS A 124 -22.94 -12.73 4.59
CA LYS A 124 -22.43 -12.22 3.31
C LYS A 124 -22.31 -10.70 3.28
N ASP A 125 -23.30 -10.00 3.78
CA ASP A 125 -23.29 -8.53 3.83
C ASP A 125 -22.19 -8.01 4.74
N ILE A 126 -21.99 -8.63 5.91
CA ILE A 126 -20.92 -8.25 6.83
C ILE A 126 -19.55 -8.53 6.22
N CYS A 127 -19.34 -9.70 5.62
CA CYS A 127 -18.09 -10.05 4.95
C CYS A 127 -17.79 -9.08 3.80
N LYS A 128 -18.79 -8.75 3.01
CA LYS A 128 -18.65 -7.80 1.90
C LYS A 128 -18.23 -6.42 2.40
N ASN A 129 -18.81 -5.95 3.50
CA ASN A 129 -18.44 -4.67 4.10
C ASN A 129 -16.98 -4.68 4.60
N ILE A 130 -16.56 -5.76 5.24
CA ILE A 130 -15.18 -5.89 5.74
C ILE A 130 -14.19 -5.95 4.57
N LEU A 131 -14.48 -6.72 3.52
CA LEU A 131 -13.65 -6.80 2.32
C LEU A 131 -13.54 -5.42 1.66
N GLU A 132 -14.61 -4.65 1.63
CA GLU A 132 -14.60 -3.29 1.10
C GLU A 132 -13.70 -2.38 1.93
N GLN A 133 -13.69 -2.51 3.26
CA GLN A 133 -12.78 -1.76 4.14
C GLN A 133 -11.33 -2.13 3.88
N ILE A 134 -11.04 -3.40 3.65
CA ILE A 134 -9.69 -3.88 3.29
C ILE A 134 -9.24 -3.22 1.99
N ILE A 135 -10.07 -3.23 0.95
CA ILE A 135 -9.76 -2.61 -0.33
C ILE A 135 -9.48 -1.12 -0.17
N GLN A 136 -10.35 -0.39 0.53
CA GLN A 136 -10.18 1.05 0.74
C GLN A 136 -8.88 1.36 1.48
N SER A 137 -8.53 0.56 2.48
CA SER A 137 -7.29 0.71 3.23
C SER A 137 -6.07 0.49 2.33
N LEU A 138 -6.06 -0.58 1.55
CA LEU A 138 -4.96 -0.88 0.64
C LEU A 138 -4.79 0.18 -0.44
N ILE A 139 -5.88 0.67 -1.00
CA ILE A 139 -5.86 1.76 -1.99
C ILE A 139 -5.28 3.03 -1.37
N LYS A 140 -5.68 3.37 -0.13
CA LYS A 140 -5.16 4.53 0.59
C LYS A 140 -3.63 4.49 0.72
N TYR A 141 -3.09 3.35 1.13
CA TYR A 141 -1.65 3.19 1.29
C TYR A 141 -0.91 3.17 -0.06
N GLU A 142 -1.49 2.52 -1.07
CA GLU A 142 -0.90 2.52 -2.40
C GLU A 142 -0.78 3.94 -2.97
N LYS A 143 -1.82 4.76 -2.83
CA LYS A 143 -1.79 6.18 -3.26
C LYS A 143 -0.67 6.96 -2.57
N LYS A 144 -0.50 6.77 -1.26
CA LYS A 144 0.55 7.44 -0.49
C LYS A 144 1.95 6.99 -0.95
N ILE A 145 2.10 5.71 -1.25
CA ILE A 145 3.38 5.16 -1.73
C ILE A 145 3.70 5.67 -3.14
N ILE A 146 2.70 5.79 -4.01
CA ILE A 146 2.86 6.37 -5.35
C ILE A 146 3.36 7.81 -5.24
N LEU A 147 2.74 8.63 -4.39
CA LEU A 147 3.16 10.01 -4.17
C LEU A 147 4.58 10.10 -3.63
N LEU A 148 4.92 9.24 -2.68
CA LEU A 148 6.26 9.16 -2.13
C LEU A 148 7.28 8.82 -3.22
N ASN A 149 6.97 7.83 -4.06
CA ASN A 149 7.84 7.43 -5.16
C ASN A 149 8.05 8.57 -6.17
N ASP A 150 6.99 9.33 -6.46
CA ASP A 150 7.08 10.51 -7.33
C ASP A 150 8.01 11.58 -6.73
N ASN A 151 7.94 11.80 -5.42
CA ASN A 151 8.82 12.73 -4.72
C ASN A 151 10.28 12.28 -4.78
N ILE A 152 10.54 10.99 -4.64
CA ILE A 152 11.87 10.41 -4.78
C ILE A 152 12.40 10.66 -6.18
N LYS A 153 11.60 10.36 -7.21
CA LYS A 153 11.98 10.57 -8.62
C LYS A 153 12.27 12.04 -8.94
N LYS A 154 11.51 12.95 -8.32
CA LYS A 154 11.74 14.39 -8.52
C LYS A 154 13.07 14.86 -7.95
N LEU A 155 13.51 14.29 -6.85
CA LEU A 155 14.82 14.61 -6.32
C LEU A 155 15.94 14.21 -7.28
N PHE A 156 15.75 13.16 -8.09
CA PHE A 156 16.69 12.78 -9.13
C PHE A 156 16.93 13.88 -10.17
N ILE A 157 15.94 14.72 -10.43
CA ILE A 157 16.04 15.77 -11.46
C ILE A 157 17.09 16.83 -11.10
N TYR A 158 17.37 17.00 -9.80
CA TYR A 158 18.39 17.92 -9.31
C TYR A 158 19.81 17.38 -9.46
N PHE A 159 19.92 16.13 -9.80
CA PHE A 159 21.20 15.43 -9.96
C PHE A 159 21.36 15.00 -11.42
#